data_bafc3fd371414073f5a51e95cff0ba2d
#
_entry.id   bafc3fd371414073f5a51e95cff0ba2d
#
_cell.length_a   1.000
_cell.length_b   1.000
_cell.length_c   1.000
_cell.angle_alpha   90.00
_cell.angle_beta   90.00
_cell.angle_gamma   90.00
#
_symmetry.space_group_name_H-M   'P 1'
#
loop_
_entity.id
_entity.type
_entity.pdbx_description
1 polymer ?
#
loop_
_entity_poly.entity_id
_entity_poly.type
_entity_poly.pdbx_seq_one_letter_code
_entity_poly.pdbx_strand_id
1 'polypeptide(L)'
;TKDTTFLNLVRGEREHENYGVTHTIKHNFVDEKERDLLLRYYKFECRSCGNEKLRRVISLGYQPLANNLLNKKNERTELYPLEVNYCENCHNCQLSVSVDPKKMFSNYLYTSSTSKIFRDHFINSANKYVKDFKLKPKTSYIIDVGSNDGVALRPFLNLKFKNILGIEPAKNLSKLANKNNIKTFNGFLEKKNLKKIKKNADLILASNVFAHSDNLKEMAECMKKLLKKNGTIIIEVQYLLNTLKDLTFDNIYHEHYNYWSLTSLINFFKQFNLTIFRAEKINTHGGSIRVYLKNGNIKVENNVKSLLREEDNFGIKKFSTYQKFADKIYEIRKNVVNNLNNLKKENNKIIGYGSPAKATTALNFFGVTNQIDFIIEDNILKHNKFVPGVKIPIFSKNKIKKKVNQILVLAWNFFDEIKKNNSNLSENFINIKDLEK
;
A
#
# COMPACT_ATOMS: atom_id res chain seq x y z
N THR A 1 0.08 25.02 23.68
CA THR A 1 -0.05 25.07 22.20
C THR A 1 0.02 23.70 21.54
N LYS A 2 0.71 22.69 22.11
CA LYS A 2 0.67 21.29 21.64
C LYS A 2 -0.72 20.67 21.89
N ASP A 3 -1.37 21.03 22.97
CA ASP A 3 -2.64 20.42 23.41
C ASP A 3 -3.86 20.81 22.59
N THR A 4 -3.95 22.06 22.11
CA THR A 4 -5.14 22.53 21.38
C THR A 4 -5.23 21.98 19.97
N THR A 5 -4.11 21.90 19.24
CA THR A 5 -4.08 21.32 17.88
C THR A 5 -4.37 19.83 17.90
N PHE A 6 -3.96 19.17 18.98
CA PHE A 6 -4.13 17.75 19.20
C PHE A 6 -5.57 17.39 19.62
N LEU A 7 -6.17 18.13 20.57
CA LEU A 7 -7.56 17.95 20.96
C LEU A 7 -8.51 18.18 19.78
N ASN A 8 -8.21 19.11 18.89
CA ASN A 8 -8.97 19.33 17.66
C ASN A 8 -8.81 18.20 16.64
N LEU A 9 -7.65 17.53 16.60
CA LEU A 9 -7.44 16.31 15.79
C LEU A 9 -8.26 15.12 16.31
N VAL A 10 -8.33 14.96 17.64
CA VAL A 10 -9.07 13.87 18.29
C VAL A 10 -10.58 14.13 18.28
N ARG A 11 -11.00 15.38 18.39
CA ARG A 11 -12.43 15.76 18.41
C ARG A 11 -13.06 15.87 17.03
N GLY A 12 -12.30 15.78 15.93
CA GLY A 12 -12.83 16.02 14.58
C GLY A 12 -13.27 17.48 14.35
N GLU A 13 -12.96 18.37 15.30
CA GLU A 13 -13.32 19.80 15.27
C GLU A 13 -12.26 20.61 14.50
N ARG A 14 -12.04 20.29 13.24
CA ARG A 14 -11.60 21.30 12.28
C ARG A 14 -12.73 21.46 11.28
N GLU A 15 -13.41 22.57 11.44
CA GLU A 15 -14.29 23.16 10.47
C GLU A 15 -13.56 23.20 9.12
N HIS A 16 -13.98 22.35 8.21
CA HIS A 16 -13.83 22.64 6.80
C HIS A 16 -15.00 23.58 6.46
N GLU A 17 -14.85 24.87 6.79
CA GLU A 17 -15.87 25.90 6.61
C GLU A 17 -16.29 26.10 5.14
N ASN A 18 -15.69 25.42 4.17
CA ASN A 18 -15.97 25.63 2.75
C ASN A 18 -16.63 24.45 2.01
N TYR A 19 -16.88 23.33 2.67
CA TYR A 19 -17.59 22.22 2.01
C TYR A 19 -18.74 21.80 2.91
N GLY A 20 -19.96 22.18 2.54
CA GLY A 20 -21.22 21.92 3.25
C GLY A 20 -21.57 20.44 3.53
N VAL A 21 -20.62 19.67 3.97
CA VAL A 21 -20.75 18.32 4.48
C VAL A 21 -20.10 18.29 5.85
N THR A 22 -20.79 18.78 6.84
CA THR A 22 -20.54 18.45 8.24
C THR A 22 -20.79 16.96 8.42
N HIS A 23 -19.82 16.12 8.09
CA HIS A 23 -19.70 14.82 8.72
C HIS A 23 -19.17 15.07 10.13
N THR A 24 -20.01 15.61 10.97
CA THR A 24 -19.95 15.34 12.38
C THR A 24 -20.21 13.84 12.51
N ILE A 25 -19.19 13.03 12.32
CA ILE A 25 -19.15 11.77 13.03
C ILE A 25 -19.11 12.26 14.46
N LYS A 26 -20.26 12.37 15.12
CA LYS A 26 -20.37 12.52 16.56
C LYS A 26 -19.75 11.24 17.14
N HIS A 27 -18.43 11.23 17.23
CA HIS A 27 -17.75 10.33 18.12
C HIS A 27 -18.05 10.91 19.51
N ASN A 28 -19.12 10.46 20.09
CA ASN A 28 -19.22 10.43 21.52
C ASN A 28 -18.08 9.53 21.97
N PHE A 29 -16.86 10.10 22.11
CA PHE A 29 -15.79 9.47 22.86
C PHE A 29 -16.27 9.43 24.28
N VAL A 30 -16.80 8.31 24.63
CA VAL A 30 -17.47 8.08 25.89
C VAL A 30 -16.47 7.97 27.03
N ASP A 31 -15.13 7.77 26.75
CA ASP A 31 -14.19 7.44 27.79
C ASP A 31 -12.78 8.01 27.52
N GLU A 32 -12.16 8.61 28.54
CA GLU A 32 -10.74 9.01 28.53
C GLU A 32 -9.80 7.86 28.15
N LYS A 33 -10.13 6.63 28.52
CA LYS A 33 -9.37 5.43 28.16
C LYS A 33 -9.36 5.16 26.66
N GLU A 34 -10.46 5.38 25.98
CA GLU A 34 -10.53 5.24 24.51
C GLU A 34 -9.69 6.33 23.81
N ARG A 35 -9.72 7.55 24.33
CA ARG A 35 -8.87 8.65 23.88
C ARG A 35 -7.40 8.31 24.07
N ASP A 36 -6.98 7.87 25.23
CA ASP A 36 -5.59 7.54 25.53
C ASP A 36 -5.11 6.32 24.74
N LEU A 37 -6.00 5.38 24.44
CA LEU A 37 -5.69 4.26 23.56
C LEU A 37 -5.42 4.73 22.12
N LEU A 38 -6.24 5.64 21.60
CA LEU A 38 -6.03 6.19 20.25
C LEU A 38 -4.76 7.03 20.17
N LEU A 39 -4.43 7.78 21.23
CA LEU A 39 -3.21 8.57 21.32
C LEU A 39 -1.94 7.74 21.13
N ARG A 40 -1.92 6.49 21.59
CA ARG A 40 -0.79 5.58 21.43
C ARG A 40 -0.51 5.21 19.97
N TYR A 41 -1.49 5.33 19.09
CA TYR A 41 -1.31 5.07 17.65
C TYR A 41 -0.79 6.27 16.88
N TYR A 42 -0.97 7.51 17.38
CA TYR A 42 -0.56 8.72 16.65
C TYR A 42 0.95 8.91 16.58
N LYS A 43 1.42 9.36 15.42
CA LYS A 43 2.80 9.76 15.15
C LYS A 43 2.88 11.26 15.01
N PHE A 44 3.55 11.89 15.96
CA PHE A 44 3.74 13.34 16.02
C PHE A 44 4.97 13.80 15.25
N GLU A 45 5.85 12.87 14.89
CA GLU A 45 7.08 13.10 14.17
C GLU A 45 7.09 12.43 12.81
N CYS A 46 7.85 13.01 11.90
CA CYS A 46 8.11 12.40 10.60
C CYS A 46 8.93 11.12 10.75
N ARG A 47 8.41 9.99 10.27
CA ARG A 47 9.11 8.69 10.27
C ARG A 47 10.44 8.73 9.52
N SER A 48 10.54 9.62 8.53
CA SER A 48 11.74 9.79 7.70
C SER A 48 12.81 10.62 8.39
N CYS A 49 12.49 11.83 8.85
CA CYS A 49 13.50 12.78 9.34
C CYS A 49 13.36 13.18 10.81
N GLY A 50 12.31 12.78 11.51
CA GLY A 50 12.06 13.14 12.90
C GLY A 50 11.49 14.55 13.12
N ASN A 51 11.16 15.30 12.06
CA ASN A 51 10.61 16.64 12.20
C ASN A 51 9.17 16.61 12.69
N GLU A 52 8.80 17.46 13.64
CA GLU A 52 7.47 17.57 14.22
C GLU A 52 6.50 18.44 13.39
N LYS A 53 7.01 19.23 12.43
CA LYS A 53 6.18 20.09 11.57
C LYS A 53 5.53 19.25 10.47
N LEU A 54 4.40 18.63 10.83
CA LEU A 54 3.58 17.84 9.94
C LEU A 54 2.29 18.59 9.61
N ARG A 55 1.92 18.61 8.34
CA ARG A 55 0.65 19.20 7.88
C ARG A 55 -0.26 18.11 7.36
N ARG A 56 -1.51 18.08 7.83
CA ARG A 56 -2.49 17.11 7.36
C ARG A 56 -2.86 17.39 5.90
N VAL A 57 -2.71 16.38 5.06
CA VAL A 57 -3.09 16.40 3.63
C VAL A 57 -4.56 16.06 3.49
N ILE A 58 -4.97 14.89 3.98
CA ILE A 58 -6.32 14.36 3.81
C ILE A 58 -6.68 13.48 5.01
N SER A 59 -7.97 13.46 5.36
CA SER A 59 -8.55 12.48 6.28
C SER A 59 -9.62 11.67 5.55
N LEU A 60 -9.48 10.35 5.59
CA LEU A 60 -10.49 9.41 5.09
C LEU A 60 -11.43 8.94 6.23
N GLY A 61 -11.37 9.61 7.39
CA GLY A 61 -12.14 9.27 8.58
C GLY A 61 -11.58 8.07 9.32
N TYR A 62 -12.44 7.43 10.12
CA TYR A 62 -12.10 6.20 10.82
C TYR A 62 -12.37 5.00 9.92
N GLN A 63 -11.36 4.17 9.72
CA GLN A 63 -11.40 3.06 8.79
C GLN A 63 -10.98 1.75 9.46
N PRO A 64 -11.54 0.62 9.05
CA PRO A 64 -11.05 -0.69 9.48
C PRO A 64 -9.71 -1.01 8.83
N LEU A 65 -9.02 -2.01 9.39
CA LEU A 65 -7.88 -2.62 8.69
C LEU A 65 -8.38 -3.31 7.42
N ALA A 66 -7.85 -2.89 6.28
CA ALA A 66 -8.43 -3.19 4.96
C ALA A 66 -8.49 -4.69 4.62
N ASN A 67 -7.52 -5.48 5.10
CA ASN A 67 -7.45 -6.93 4.88
C ASN A 67 -8.00 -7.76 6.04
N ASN A 68 -8.54 -7.15 7.09
CA ASN A 68 -9.12 -7.86 8.24
C ASN A 68 -10.59 -8.23 7.98
N LEU A 69 -10.82 -9.13 7.00
CA LEU A 69 -12.14 -9.59 6.62
C LEU A 69 -12.86 -10.28 7.77
N LEU A 70 -14.14 -9.95 7.98
CA LEU A 70 -14.94 -10.50 9.07
C LEU A 70 -15.50 -11.89 8.70
N ASN A 71 -15.59 -12.78 9.67
CA ASN A 71 -16.19 -14.11 9.47
C ASN A 71 -17.72 -14.06 9.65
N LYS A 72 -18.24 -13.11 10.42
CA LYS A 72 -19.68 -12.93 10.69
C LYS A 72 -20.07 -11.47 10.48
N LYS A 73 -21.28 -11.23 9.96
CA LYS A 73 -21.79 -9.88 9.69
C LYS A 73 -21.86 -8.99 10.94
N ASN A 74 -22.18 -9.57 12.09
CA ASN A 74 -22.30 -8.87 13.38
C ASN A 74 -20.99 -8.81 14.18
N GLU A 75 -19.88 -9.28 13.61
CA GLU A 75 -18.57 -9.20 14.24
C GLU A 75 -18.17 -7.73 14.44
N ARG A 76 -17.57 -7.41 15.60
CA ARG A 76 -17.08 -6.05 15.92
C ARG A 76 -15.90 -5.72 15.02
N THR A 77 -15.93 -4.54 14.44
CA THR A 77 -14.85 -4.00 13.60
C THR A 77 -14.09 -2.95 14.39
N GLU A 78 -12.80 -3.14 14.59
CA GLU A 78 -11.92 -2.09 15.11
C GLU A 78 -11.71 -1.04 14.01
N LEU A 79 -11.83 0.24 14.38
CA LEU A 79 -11.64 1.38 13.50
C LEU A 79 -10.48 2.23 13.98
N TYR A 80 -9.67 2.71 13.06
CA TYR A 80 -8.51 3.58 13.31
C TYR A 80 -8.58 4.81 12.42
N PRO A 81 -8.09 5.98 12.87
CA PRO A 81 -7.96 7.13 12.01
C PRO A 81 -7.15 6.80 10.76
N LEU A 82 -7.60 7.23 9.59
CA LEU A 82 -6.88 7.05 8.34
C LEU A 82 -6.62 8.42 7.71
N GLU A 83 -5.49 8.99 8.05
CA GLU A 83 -5.08 10.33 7.66
C GLU A 83 -3.66 10.32 7.14
N VAL A 84 -3.38 11.19 6.17
CA VAL A 84 -2.03 11.39 5.63
C VAL A 84 -1.53 12.77 6.03
N ASN A 85 -0.31 12.80 6.55
CA ASN A 85 0.43 14.00 6.88
C ASN A 85 1.61 14.18 5.92
N TYR A 86 1.89 15.41 5.56
CA TYR A 86 3.04 15.85 4.79
C TYR A 86 4.08 16.50 5.70
N CYS A 87 5.35 16.16 5.52
CA CYS A 87 6.49 16.77 6.23
C CYS A 87 7.10 17.86 5.36
N GLU A 88 7.08 19.11 5.84
CA GLU A 88 7.65 20.25 5.12
C GLU A 88 9.18 20.21 5.00
N ASN A 89 9.87 19.47 5.89
CA ASN A 89 11.33 19.37 5.88
C ASN A 89 11.87 18.38 4.85
N CYS A 90 11.35 17.14 4.80
CA CYS A 90 11.89 16.10 3.92
C CYS A 90 10.93 15.69 2.79
N HIS A 91 9.76 16.30 2.71
CA HIS A 91 8.72 16.05 1.72
C HIS A 91 8.16 14.63 1.73
N ASN A 92 8.31 13.91 2.86
CA ASN A 92 7.68 12.61 3.04
C ASN A 92 6.19 12.78 3.37
N CYS A 93 5.35 11.94 2.77
CA CYS A 93 3.97 11.77 3.19
C CYS A 93 3.84 10.47 3.99
N GLN A 94 3.10 10.52 5.08
CA GLN A 94 2.95 9.39 5.99
C GLN A 94 1.58 9.33 6.63
N LEU A 95 1.16 8.16 7.10
CA LEU A 95 -0.02 8.06 7.96
C LEU A 95 0.21 8.76 9.30
N SER A 96 -0.84 9.40 9.81
CA SER A 96 -0.87 10.01 11.14
C SER A 96 -0.79 8.99 12.27
N VAL A 97 -1.11 7.72 12.00
CA VAL A 97 -1.15 6.64 12.99
C VAL A 97 -0.25 5.47 12.60
N SER A 98 0.11 4.66 13.61
CA SER A 98 0.76 3.36 13.44
C SER A 98 -0.06 2.30 14.16
N VAL A 99 -0.64 1.39 13.42
CA VAL A 99 -1.24 0.17 13.97
C VAL A 99 -0.13 -0.88 14.10
N ASP A 100 -0.18 -1.71 15.15
CA ASP A 100 0.85 -2.73 15.36
C ASP A 100 0.99 -3.62 14.11
N PRO A 101 2.20 -3.69 13.50
CA PRO A 101 2.46 -4.52 12.34
C PRO A 101 2.10 -6.00 12.53
N LYS A 102 2.16 -6.50 13.76
CA LYS A 102 1.76 -7.87 14.06
C LYS A 102 0.28 -8.14 13.83
N LYS A 103 -0.59 -7.14 14.06
CA LYS A 103 -2.03 -7.26 13.76
C LYS A 103 -2.29 -7.41 12.27
N MET A 104 -1.45 -6.81 11.41
CA MET A 104 -1.64 -6.78 9.97
C MET A 104 -0.86 -7.87 9.22
N PHE A 105 0.36 -8.21 9.69
CA PHE A 105 1.28 -9.02 8.90
C PHE A 105 1.63 -10.39 9.50
N SER A 106 1.12 -10.78 10.69
CA SER A 106 1.45 -12.10 11.28
C SER A 106 0.84 -13.28 10.53
N ASN A 107 -0.33 -13.08 9.92
CA ASN A 107 -1.01 -14.04 9.05
C ASN A 107 -1.62 -13.29 7.86
N TYR A 108 -0.93 -13.33 6.73
CA TYR A 108 -1.25 -12.49 5.59
C TYR A 108 -1.94 -13.30 4.49
N LEU A 109 -3.12 -12.85 4.07
CA LEU A 109 -3.98 -13.59 3.12
C LEU A 109 -3.57 -13.40 1.65
N TYR A 110 -2.76 -12.38 1.36
CA TYR A 110 -2.34 -12.09 -0.01
C TYR A 110 -1.09 -12.89 -0.38
N THR A 111 -1.23 -13.74 -1.41
CA THR A 111 -0.14 -14.54 -1.97
C THR A 111 0.26 -13.94 -3.32
N SER A 112 1.45 -13.36 -3.41
CA SER A 112 1.88 -12.59 -4.58
C SER A 112 2.04 -13.44 -5.84
N SER A 113 2.40 -14.73 -5.70
CA SER A 113 2.58 -15.63 -6.85
C SER A 113 1.27 -16.02 -7.56
N THR A 114 0.10 -15.71 -7.01
CA THR A 114 -1.18 -15.98 -7.67
C THR A 114 -1.38 -15.11 -8.92
N SER A 115 -0.83 -13.90 -8.95
CA SER A 115 -0.91 -12.99 -10.10
C SER A 115 0.12 -13.34 -11.18
N LYS A 116 -0.35 -13.60 -12.41
CA LYS A 116 0.53 -13.78 -13.57
C LYS A 116 1.38 -12.53 -13.84
N ILE A 117 0.78 -11.35 -13.76
CA ILE A 117 1.45 -10.06 -13.97
C ILE A 117 2.64 -9.91 -13.02
N PHE A 118 2.49 -10.27 -11.74
CA PHE A 118 3.60 -10.21 -10.78
C PHE A 118 4.68 -11.26 -11.06
N ARG A 119 4.29 -12.48 -11.42
CA ARG A 119 5.28 -13.50 -11.79
C ARG A 119 6.14 -13.03 -12.97
N ASP A 120 5.52 -12.53 -14.03
CA ASP A 120 6.20 -12.03 -15.22
C ASP A 120 7.07 -10.80 -14.89
N HIS A 121 6.58 -9.89 -14.06
CA HIS A 121 7.34 -8.74 -13.56
C HIS A 121 8.64 -9.16 -12.85
N PHE A 122 8.59 -10.13 -11.94
CA PHE A 122 9.78 -10.59 -11.21
C PHE A 122 10.72 -11.42 -12.07
N ILE A 123 10.21 -12.17 -13.06
CA ILE A 123 11.07 -12.86 -14.04
C ILE A 123 11.87 -11.84 -14.84
N ASN A 124 11.22 -10.82 -15.38
CA ASN A 124 11.87 -9.77 -16.17
C ASN A 124 12.85 -8.97 -15.31
N SER A 125 12.47 -8.64 -14.07
CA SER A 125 13.32 -7.93 -13.12
C SER A 125 14.58 -8.72 -12.76
N ALA A 126 14.45 -10.00 -12.45
CA ALA A 126 15.58 -10.85 -12.11
C ALA A 126 16.59 -10.96 -13.28
N ASN A 127 16.12 -11.19 -14.50
CA ASN A 127 16.96 -11.22 -15.71
C ASN A 127 17.71 -9.90 -15.89
N LYS A 128 17.01 -8.76 -15.73
CA LYS A 128 17.61 -7.42 -15.79
C LYS A 128 18.70 -7.26 -14.72
N TYR A 129 18.44 -7.64 -13.48
CA TYR A 129 19.38 -7.47 -12.36
C TYR A 129 20.62 -8.36 -12.53
N VAL A 130 20.45 -9.60 -12.99
CA VAL A 130 21.57 -10.51 -13.27
C VAL A 130 22.51 -9.90 -14.31
N LYS A 131 21.97 -9.32 -15.38
CA LYS A 131 22.73 -8.64 -16.43
C LYS A 131 23.40 -7.36 -15.92
N ASP A 132 22.62 -6.44 -15.33
CA ASP A 132 23.06 -5.10 -14.93
C ASP A 132 24.15 -5.15 -13.86
N PHE A 133 24.04 -6.07 -12.90
CA PHE A 133 24.97 -6.20 -11.77
C PHE A 133 25.94 -7.37 -11.91
N LYS A 134 25.98 -8.05 -13.07
CA LYS A 134 26.87 -9.17 -13.37
C LYS A 134 26.84 -10.24 -12.27
N LEU A 135 25.64 -10.58 -11.79
CA LEU A 135 25.45 -11.55 -10.73
C LEU A 135 25.78 -12.96 -11.21
N LYS A 136 26.44 -13.75 -10.34
CA LYS A 136 26.92 -15.08 -10.63
C LYS A 136 26.16 -16.15 -9.81
N PRO A 137 25.53 -17.16 -10.42
CA PRO A 137 24.69 -18.15 -9.71
C PRO A 137 25.42 -18.87 -8.56
N LYS A 138 26.71 -19.13 -8.68
CA LYS A 138 27.50 -19.88 -7.67
C LYS A 138 27.93 -19.01 -6.47
N THR A 139 28.19 -17.73 -6.68
CA THR A 139 28.86 -16.88 -5.69
C THR A 139 28.02 -15.70 -5.18
N SER A 140 27.14 -15.12 -6.01
CA SER A 140 26.35 -13.97 -5.60
C SER A 140 25.29 -14.36 -4.57
N TYR A 141 25.11 -13.51 -3.57
CA TYR A 141 24.13 -13.65 -2.51
C TYR A 141 23.02 -12.60 -2.65
N ILE A 142 21.78 -13.06 -2.67
CA ILE A 142 20.59 -12.25 -2.90
C ILE A 142 19.65 -12.36 -1.69
N ILE A 143 19.22 -11.23 -1.17
CA ILE A 143 18.21 -11.15 -0.09
C ILE A 143 16.97 -10.47 -0.64
N ASP A 144 15.78 -11.00 -0.29
CA ASP A 144 14.50 -10.35 -0.56
C ASP A 144 13.80 -10.09 0.78
N VAL A 145 13.53 -8.81 1.06
CA VAL A 145 12.88 -8.33 2.29
C VAL A 145 11.38 -8.18 2.05
N GLY A 146 10.55 -8.81 2.92
CA GLY A 146 9.12 -8.95 2.68
C GLY A 146 8.85 -9.90 1.53
N SER A 147 9.56 -11.06 1.55
CA SER A 147 9.63 -11.95 0.39
C SER A 147 8.32 -12.67 0.04
N ASN A 148 7.26 -12.50 0.85
CA ASN A 148 5.98 -13.16 0.68
C ASN A 148 6.17 -14.68 0.52
N ASP A 149 5.59 -15.30 -0.49
CA ASP A 149 5.76 -16.72 -0.84
C ASP A 149 7.00 -17.03 -1.69
N GLY A 150 7.92 -16.08 -1.79
CA GLY A 150 9.19 -16.20 -2.52
C GLY A 150 9.10 -15.87 -4.00
N VAL A 151 8.05 -15.18 -4.43
CA VAL A 151 7.79 -14.87 -5.85
C VAL A 151 8.94 -14.13 -6.53
N ALA A 152 9.60 -13.18 -5.84
CA ALA A 152 10.74 -12.44 -6.39
C ALA A 152 12.05 -13.26 -6.42
N LEU A 153 12.20 -14.25 -5.53
CA LEU A 153 13.35 -15.14 -5.47
C LEU A 153 13.23 -16.35 -6.39
N ARG A 154 12.03 -16.75 -6.77
CA ARG A 154 11.77 -17.89 -7.66
C ARG A 154 12.53 -17.79 -8.99
N PRO A 155 12.57 -16.65 -9.70
CA PRO A 155 13.35 -16.50 -10.92
C PRO A 155 14.84 -16.73 -10.72
N PHE A 156 15.43 -16.26 -9.60
CA PHE A 156 16.84 -16.53 -9.30
C PHE A 156 17.10 -18.01 -9.03
N LEU A 157 16.19 -18.69 -8.33
CA LEU A 157 16.29 -20.15 -8.14
C LEU A 157 16.29 -20.87 -9.49
N ASN A 158 15.41 -20.48 -10.42
CA ASN A 158 15.34 -21.04 -11.77
C ASN A 158 16.62 -20.76 -12.57
N LEU A 159 17.26 -19.62 -12.37
CA LEU A 159 18.58 -19.24 -12.91
C LEU A 159 19.76 -19.91 -12.16
N LYS A 160 19.46 -20.90 -11.28
CA LYS A 160 20.44 -21.70 -10.55
C LYS A 160 21.28 -20.96 -9.51
N PHE A 161 20.75 -19.81 -8.99
CA PHE A 161 21.37 -19.15 -7.85
C PHE A 161 21.22 -20.01 -6.59
N LYS A 162 22.35 -20.27 -5.91
CA LYS A 162 22.40 -21.13 -4.71
C LYS A 162 22.23 -20.33 -3.42
N ASN A 163 22.66 -19.07 -3.42
CA ASN A 163 22.67 -18.22 -2.22
C ASN A 163 21.55 -17.20 -2.33
N ILE A 164 20.32 -17.61 -1.99
CA ILE A 164 19.14 -16.75 -1.92
C ILE A 164 18.51 -16.87 -0.54
N LEU A 165 17.96 -15.77 -0.01
CA LEU A 165 17.28 -15.73 1.27
C LEU A 165 16.09 -14.79 1.23
N GLY A 166 14.90 -15.28 1.58
CA GLY A 166 13.74 -14.47 1.90
C GLY A 166 13.72 -14.08 3.38
N ILE A 167 13.18 -12.90 3.67
CA ILE A 167 12.87 -12.45 5.03
C ILE A 167 11.38 -12.10 5.04
N GLU A 168 10.56 -12.87 5.79
CA GLU A 168 9.11 -12.75 5.74
C GLU A 168 8.50 -12.89 7.15
N PRO A 169 7.79 -11.86 7.66
CA PRO A 169 7.17 -11.93 8.99
C PRO A 169 5.94 -12.84 9.03
N ALA A 170 5.17 -12.97 7.94
CA ALA A 170 3.99 -13.81 7.88
C ALA A 170 4.35 -15.29 7.92
N LYS A 171 3.95 -15.96 9.01
CA LYS A 171 4.29 -17.37 9.27
C LYS A 171 3.75 -18.32 8.19
N ASN A 172 2.53 -18.07 7.70
CA ASN A 172 1.93 -18.88 6.62
C ASN A 172 2.71 -18.75 5.31
N LEU A 173 3.13 -17.54 4.93
CA LEU A 173 3.86 -17.28 3.69
C LEU A 173 5.30 -17.79 3.74
N SER A 174 6.01 -17.55 4.85
CA SER A 174 7.36 -18.07 5.02
C SER A 174 7.42 -19.62 5.00
N LYS A 175 6.40 -20.29 5.59
CA LYS A 175 6.25 -21.73 5.45
C LYS A 175 6.03 -22.17 4.02
N LEU A 176 5.19 -21.46 3.27
CA LEU A 176 4.92 -21.75 1.86
C LEU A 176 6.18 -21.58 1.00
N ALA A 177 6.93 -20.49 1.20
CA ALA A 177 8.19 -20.25 0.50
C ALA A 177 9.22 -21.39 0.77
N ASN A 178 9.41 -21.77 2.04
CA ASN A 178 10.30 -22.87 2.43
C ASN A 178 9.86 -24.22 1.81
N LYS A 179 8.56 -24.53 1.83
CA LYS A 179 8.02 -25.74 1.16
C LYS A 179 8.35 -25.76 -0.33
N ASN A 180 8.45 -24.58 -0.94
CA ASN A 180 8.78 -24.40 -2.35
C ASN A 180 10.30 -24.24 -2.61
N ASN A 181 11.17 -24.68 -1.71
CA ASN A 181 12.63 -24.63 -1.81
C ASN A 181 13.23 -23.21 -1.87
N ILE A 182 12.52 -22.20 -1.33
CA ILE A 182 13.06 -20.86 -1.17
C ILE A 182 13.33 -20.64 0.31
N LYS A 183 14.60 -20.72 0.70
CA LYS A 183 15.03 -20.50 2.08
C LYS A 183 14.52 -19.14 2.57
N THR A 184 13.69 -19.14 3.60
CA THR A 184 13.06 -17.94 4.13
C THR A 184 13.15 -17.90 5.65
N PHE A 185 13.70 -16.79 6.16
CA PHE A 185 13.72 -16.48 7.59
C PHE A 185 12.36 -15.92 7.97
N ASN A 186 11.68 -16.54 8.97
CA ASN A 186 10.41 -16.02 9.47
C ASN A 186 10.65 -14.95 10.53
N GLY A 187 10.41 -13.70 10.18
CA GLY A 187 10.56 -12.54 11.06
C GLY A 187 10.71 -11.24 10.31
N PHE A 188 10.64 -10.14 11.04
CA PHE A 188 10.92 -8.81 10.51
C PHE A 188 12.44 -8.57 10.35
N LEU A 189 12.80 -7.69 9.42
CA LEU A 189 14.17 -7.19 9.28
C LEU A 189 14.42 -6.13 10.37
N GLU A 190 14.95 -6.56 11.51
CA GLU A 190 15.23 -5.77 12.69
C GLU A 190 16.64 -6.07 13.22
N LYS A 191 17.22 -5.13 13.97
CA LYS A 191 18.59 -5.27 14.55
C LYS A 191 18.78 -6.56 15.35
N LYS A 192 17.77 -6.96 16.14
CA LYS A 192 17.81 -8.20 16.93
C LYS A 192 17.94 -9.47 16.09
N ASN A 193 17.47 -9.45 14.86
CA ASN A 193 17.48 -10.59 13.95
C ASN A 193 18.72 -10.65 13.04
N LEU A 194 19.53 -9.58 12.96
CA LEU A 194 20.69 -9.52 12.06
C LEU A 194 21.73 -10.61 12.30
N LYS A 195 21.90 -11.06 13.55
CA LYS A 195 22.84 -12.13 13.91
C LYS A 195 22.48 -13.48 13.24
N LYS A 196 21.20 -13.66 12.86
CA LYS A 196 20.69 -14.89 12.21
C LYS A 196 20.78 -14.83 10.68
N ILE A 197 21.15 -13.69 10.10
CA ILE A 197 21.15 -13.43 8.67
C ILE A 197 22.60 -13.25 8.22
N LYS A 198 23.02 -14.02 7.18
CA LYS A 198 24.34 -13.87 6.59
C LYS A 198 24.50 -12.48 5.97
N LYS A 199 25.62 -11.83 6.22
CA LYS A 199 26.01 -10.53 5.64
C LYS A 199 26.61 -10.67 4.26
N ASN A 200 26.96 -9.52 3.66
CA ASN A 200 27.62 -9.41 2.36
C ASN A 200 26.76 -9.83 1.18
N ALA A 201 25.48 -9.39 1.16
CA ALA A 201 24.61 -9.55 0.03
C ALA A 201 25.10 -8.71 -1.17
N ASP A 202 25.15 -9.30 -2.34
CA ASP A 202 25.43 -8.60 -3.60
C ASP A 202 24.21 -7.81 -4.06
N LEU A 203 23.00 -8.33 -3.75
CA LEU A 203 21.73 -7.71 -4.07
C LEU A 203 20.75 -7.84 -2.90
N ILE A 204 20.11 -6.74 -2.54
CA ILE A 204 18.98 -6.72 -1.60
C ILE A 204 17.76 -6.16 -2.32
N LEU A 205 16.67 -6.90 -2.31
CA LEU A 205 15.38 -6.49 -2.85
C LEU A 205 14.45 -6.12 -1.73
N ALA A 206 13.60 -5.09 -1.95
CA ALA A 206 12.51 -4.70 -1.05
C ALA A 206 11.35 -4.18 -1.91
N SER A 207 10.55 -5.11 -2.47
CA SER A 207 9.47 -4.78 -3.39
C SER A 207 8.13 -4.70 -2.65
N ASN A 208 7.52 -3.51 -2.65
CA ASN A 208 6.24 -3.22 -1.99
C ASN A 208 6.22 -3.54 -0.49
N VAL A 209 7.35 -3.35 0.18
CA VAL A 209 7.51 -3.59 1.62
C VAL A 209 8.04 -2.37 2.35
N PHE A 210 8.85 -1.53 1.70
CA PHE A 210 9.48 -0.38 2.36
C PHE A 210 8.45 0.66 2.83
N ALA A 211 7.34 0.82 2.11
CA ALA A 211 6.21 1.66 2.52
C ALA A 211 5.46 1.11 3.75
N HIS A 212 5.59 -0.20 4.03
CA HIS A 212 4.92 -0.90 5.12
C HIS A 212 5.73 -0.92 6.44
N SER A 213 6.86 -0.24 6.50
CA SER A 213 7.67 -0.16 7.72
C SER A 213 7.31 1.06 8.54
N ASP A 214 6.96 0.88 9.80
CA ASP A 214 6.85 1.96 10.78
C ASP A 214 8.24 2.42 11.26
N ASN A 215 9.20 1.50 11.34
CA ASN A 215 10.58 1.76 11.73
C ASN A 215 11.52 1.78 10.52
N LEU A 216 11.38 2.81 9.68
CA LEU A 216 12.14 2.99 8.44
C LEU A 216 13.65 3.04 8.67
N LYS A 217 14.09 3.77 9.72
CA LYS A 217 15.51 3.99 10.00
C LYS A 217 16.19 2.66 10.34
N GLU A 218 15.59 1.85 11.20
CA GLU A 218 16.12 0.54 11.54
C GLU A 218 16.18 -0.39 10.33
N MET A 219 15.12 -0.41 9.50
CA MET A 219 15.08 -1.21 8.29
C MET A 219 16.20 -0.81 7.31
N ALA A 220 16.41 0.50 7.07
CA ALA A 220 17.47 1.00 6.21
C ALA A 220 18.87 0.67 6.76
N GLU A 221 19.10 0.84 8.05
CA GLU A 221 20.35 0.43 8.71
C GLU A 221 20.61 -1.07 8.60
N CYS A 222 19.58 -1.89 8.76
CA CYS A 222 19.69 -3.34 8.62
C CYS A 222 20.03 -3.74 7.18
N MET A 223 19.36 -3.17 6.18
CA MET A 223 19.69 -3.41 4.77
C MET A 223 21.15 -2.99 4.48
N LYS A 224 21.56 -1.82 4.94
CA LYS A 224 22.96 -1.35 4.78
C LYS A 224 23.98 -2.29 5.42
N LYS A 225 23.70 -2.81 6.62
CA LYS A 225 24.58 -3.75 7.34
C LYS A 225 24.68 -5.13 6.67
N LEU A 226 23.64 -5.54 5.97
CA LEU A 226 23.63 -6.80 5.20
C LEU A 226 24.29 -6.66 3.84
N LEU A 227 24.36 -5.43 3.31
CA LEU A 227 24.88 -5.16 1.97
C LEU A 227 26.41 -5.28 1.92
N LYS A 228 26.89 -5.90 0.86
CA LYS A 228 28.32 -5.89 0.48
C LYS A 228 28.74 -4.48 0.07
N LYS A 229 30.05 -4.13 0.24
CA LYS A 229 30.60 -2.81 -0.11
C LYS A 229 30.13 -2.30 -1.48
N ASN A 230 30.20 -3.16 -2.50
CA ASN A 230 29.79 -2.84 -3.88
C ASN A 230 28.41 -3.38 -4.25
N GLY A 231 27.64 -3.85 -3.28
CA GLY A 231 26.30 -4.39 -3.48
C GLY A 231 25.29 -3.31 -3.87
N THR A 232 24.12 -3.75 -4.28
CA THR A 232 23.02 -2.87 -4.67
C THR A 232 21.76 -3.19 -3.85
N ILE A 233 21.07 -2.17 -3.36
CA ILE A 233 19.72 -2.29 -2.82
C ILE A 233 18.75 -1.83 -3.91
N ILE A 234 17.67 -2.57 -4.12
CA ILE A 234 16.60 -2.20 -5.05
C ILE A 234 15.30 -2.15 -4.26
N ILE A 235 14.64 -1.00 -4.31
CA ILE A 235 13.37 -0.78 -3.62
C ILE A 235 12.31 -0.44 -4.66
N GLU A 236 11.18 -1.13 -4.60
CA GLU A 236 9.98 -0.78 -5.34
C GLU A 236 8.90 -0.35 -4.36
N VAL A 237 8.30 0.81 -4.59
CA VAL A 237 7.21 1.34 -3.79
C VAL A 237 6.20 2.05 -4.69
N GLN A 238 4.96 2.17 -4.23
CA GLN A 238 3.99 3.04 -4.88
C GLN A 238 4.55 4.45 -5.04
N TYR A 239 4.35 5.03 -6.21
CA TYR A 239 4.87 6.35 -6.53
C TYR A 239 3.85 7.43 -6.17
N LEU A 240 4.18 8.24 -5.17
CA LEU A 240 3.30 9.32 -4.70
C LEU A 240 2.88 10.27 -5.83
N LEU A 241 3.77 10.58 -6.77
CA LEU A 241 3.46 11.42 -7.91
C LEU A 241 2.28 10.86 -8.73
N ASN A 242 2.26 9.54 -8.97
CA ASN A 242 1.16 8.89 -9.67
C ASN A 242 -0.11 8.89 -8.81
N THR A 243 -0.01 8.63 -7.52
CA THR A 243 -1.16 8.70 -6.60
C THR A 243 -1.84 10.06 -6.64
N LEU A 244 -1.05 11.15 -6.66
CA LEU A 244 -1.58 12.51 -6.73
C LEU A 244 -2.15 12.87 -8.12
N LYS A 245 -1.50 12.43 -9.21
CA LYS A 245 -1.94 12.66 -10.59
C LYS A 245 -3.21 11.91 -10.93
N ASP A 246 -3.24 10.63 -10.57
CA ASP A 246 -4.30 9.69 -10.98
C ASP A 246 -5.42 9.59 -9.91
N LEU A 247 -5.33 10.42 -8.85
CA LEU A 247 -6.30 10.51 -7.77
C LEU A 247 -6.62 9.14 -7.13
N THR A 248 -5.60 8.28 -6.98
CA THR A 248 -5.75 6.93 -6.44
C THR A 248 -5.68 6.91 -4.92
N PHE A 249 -6.60 7.62 -4.27
CA PHE A 249 -6.69 7.76 -2.81
C PHE A 249 -6.94 6.41 -2.10
N ASP A 250 -7.50 5.44 -2.78
CA ASP A 250 -7.76 4.09 -2.28
C ASP A 250 -6.49 3.28 -1.98
N ASN A 251 -5.33 3.80 -2.42
CA ASN A 251 -4.02 3.34 -1.98
C ASN A 251 -3.68 3.75 -0.54
N ILE A 252 -4.49 4.63 0.07
CA ILE A 252 -4.33 5.06 1.46
C ILE A 252 -5.05 4.05 2.36
N TYR A 253 -4.31 3.19 3.05
CA TYR A 253 -4.79 2.25 4.07
C TYR A 253 -3.68 1.91 5.06
N HIS A 254 -4.02 1.37 6.22
CA HIS A 254 -3.14 1.29 7.39
C HIS A 254 -1.85 0.50 7.17
N GLU A 255 -1.78 -0.37 6.18
CA GLU A 255 -0.55 -1.09 5.84
C GLU A 255 0.50 -0.21 5.16
N HIS A 256 0.10 0.91 4.54
CA HIS A 256 0.98 1.87 3.86
C HIS A 256 1.32 3.02 4.79
N TYR A 257 2.28 2.85 5.68
CA TYR A 257 2.68 3.91 6.62
C TYR A 257 3.30 5.13 5.93
N ASN A 258 3.87 4.96 4.73
CA ASN A 258 4.59 6.00 4.00
C ASN A 258 4.24 6.01 2.52
N TYR A 259 4.18 7.21 1.94
CA TYR A 259 3.89 7.48 0.53
C TYR A 259 5.08 8.21 -0.07
N TRP A 260 5.80 7.54 -0.96
CA TRP A 260 7.11 7.96 -1.40
C TRP A 260 7.10 8.68 -2.73
N SER A 261 7.72 9.87 -2.78
CA SER A 261 8.27 10.50 -3.97
C SER A 261 9.75 10.17 -4.11
N LEU A 262 10.33 10.38 -5.29
CA LEU A 262 11.78 10.24 -5.47
C LEU A 262 12.53 11.27 -4.61
N THR A 263 12.01 12.50 -4.51
CA THR A 263 12.51 13.56 -3.63
C THR A 263 12.60 13.07 -2.18
N SER A 264 11.52 12.51 -1.63
CA SER A 264 11.51 12.05 -0.24
C SER A 264 12.39 10.83 -0.01
N LEU A 265 12.48 9.90 -0.97
CA LEU A 265 13.40 8.75 -0.91
C LEU A 265 14.86 9.21 -0.87
N ILE A 266 15.26 10.15 -1.73
CA ILE A 266 16.63 10.70 -1.74
C ILE A 266 16.95 11.36 -0.39
N ASN A 267 16.04 12.20 0.14
CA ASN A 267 16.22 12.86 1.43
C ASN A 267 16.34 11.84 2.58
N PHE A 268 15.59 10.75 2.51
CA PHE A 268 15.67 9.69 3.51
C PHE A 268 17.01 8.92 3.43
N PHE A 269 17.39 8.40 2.27
CA PHE A 269 18.57 7.53 2.14
C PHE A 269 19.90 8.28 2.27
N LYS A 270 19.92 9.57 2.00
CA LYS A 270 21.10 10.43 2.27
C LYS A 270 21.54 10.36 3.72
N GLN A 271 20.62 10.21 4.69
CA GLN A 271 20.93 10.08 6.12
C GLN A 271 21.79 8.83 6.44
N PHE A 272 21.76 7.83 5.57
CA PHE A 272 22.48 6.56 5.71
C PHE A 272 23.71 6.46 4.81
N ASN A 273 24.15 7.57 4.15
CA ASN A 273 25.18 7.54 3.14
C ASN A 273 24.92 6.47 2.05
N LEU A 274 23.67 6.41 1.60
CA LEU A 274 23.19 5.59 0.49
C LEU A 274 22.74 6.53 -0.63
N THR A 275 23.29 6.36 -1.83
CA THR A 275 22.94 7.17 -3.00
C THR A 275 21.99 6.41 -3.91
N ILE A 276 20.84 7.01 -4.22
CA ILE A 276 19.96 6.56 -5.31
C ILE A 276 20.63 6.98 -6.62
N PHE A 277 21.22 6.04 -7.33
CA PHE A 277 21.94 6.31 -8.57
C PHE A 277 21.11 6.09 -9.83
N ARG A 278 20.03 5.30 -9.74
CA ARG A 278 19.07 5.00 -10.82
C ARG A 278 17.65 4.98 -10.27
N ALA A 279 16.68 5.42 -11.07
CA ALA A 279 15.26 5.34 -10.75
C ALA A 279 14.44 5.07 -12.02
N GLU A 280 13.37 4.27 -11.92
CA GLU A 280 12.52 3.86 -13.03
C GLU A 280 11.05 3.88 -12.60
N LYS A 281 10.15 4.36 -13.46
CA LYS A 281 8.71 4.15 -13.27
C LYS A 281 8.33 2.72 -13.66
N ILE A 282 7.50 2.08 -12.87
CA ILE A 282 7.05 0.69 -13.06
C ILE A 282 5.52 0.66 -13.08
N ASN A 283 4.95 -0.04 -14.07
CA ASN A 283 3.50 -0.14 -14.25
C ASN A 283 2.89 -1.26 -13.38
N THR A 284 3.23 -1.29 -12.10
CA THR A 284 2.64 -2.22 -11.13
C THR A 284 1.85 -1.44 -10.09
N HIS A 285 0.82 -2.04 -9.52
CA HIS A 285 -0.01 -1.46 -8.45
C HIS A 285 -0.65 -0.08 -8.75
N GLY A 286 -0.84 0.28 -10.02
CA GLY A 286 -1.34 1.61 -10.40
C GLY A 286 -0.24 2.66 -10.50
N GLY A 287 1.01 2.23 -10.72
CA GLY A 287 2.19 3.06 -10.88
C GLY A 287 3.09 3.07 -9.64
N SER A 288 4.28 2.53 -9.82
CA SER A 288 5.32 2.42 -8.81
C SER A 288 6.61 3.08 -9.27
N ILE A 289 7.49 3.36 -8.33
CA ILE A 289 8.87 3.77 -8.59
C ILE A 289 9.81 2.67 -8.09
N ARG A 290 10.79 2.32 -8.92
CA ARG A 290 11.91 1.46 -8.56
C ARG A 290 13.16 2.30 -8.44
N VAL A 291 13.82 2.24 -7.29
CA VAL A 291 15.06 2.95 -7.04
C VAL A 291 16.19 1.99 -6.73
N TYR A 292 17.38 2.35 -7.20
CA TYR A 292 18.60 1.55 -7.08
C TYR A 292 19.61 2.33 -6.24
N LEU A 293 20.09 1.73 -5.15
CA LEU A 293 20.94 2.38 -4.17
C LEU A 293 22.27 1.65 -4.03
N LYS A 294 23.31 2.43 -3.77
CA LYS A 294 24.65 1.94 -3.40
C LYS A 294 25.22 2.75 -2.25
N ASN A 295 26.20 2.17 -1.57
CA ASN A 295 26.97 2.86 -0.53
C ASN A 295 27.81 4.01 -1.11
N GLY A 296 27.88 5.11 -0.35
CA GLY A 296 28.74 6.25 -0.64
C GLY A 296 28.21 7.15 -1.76
N ASN A 297 29.07 8.08 -2.20
CA ASN A 297 28.75 9.02 -3.26
C ASN A 297 29.01 8.38 -4.63
N ILE A 298 27.95 8.09 -5.35
CA ILE A 298 27.98 7.41 -6.66
C ILE A 298 27.42 8.36 -7.72
N LYS A 299 27.97 8.29 -8.93
CA LYS A 299 27.46 9.08 -10.08
C LYS A 299 25.98 8.73 -10.34
N VAL A 300 25.13 9.76 -10.31
CA VAL A 300 23.70 9.65 -10.51
C VAL A 300 23.39 9.67 -12.00
N GLU A 301 22.57 8.73 -12.46
CA GLU A 301 22.12 8.61 -13.85
C GLU A 301 21.10 9.71 -14.23
N ASN A 302 20.98 9.99 -15.54
CA ASN A 302 20.12 11.06 -16.03
C ASN A 302 18.63 10.82 -15.75
N ASN A 303 18.19 9.57 -15.67
CA ASN A 303 16.80 9.24 -15.35
C ASN A 303 16.37 9.74 -13.97
N VAL A 304 17.24 9.72 -12.97
CA VAL A 304 16.97 10.32 -11.66
C VAL A 304 16.73 11.83 -11.78
N LYS A 305 17.59 12.51 -12.53
CA LYS A 305 17.44 13.97 -12.76
C LYS A 305 16.15 14.31 -13.51
N SER A 306 15.79 13.49 -14.50
CA SER A 306 14.55 13.66 -15.28
C SER A 306 13.32 13.50 -14.41
N LEU A 307 13.27 12.46 -13.56
CA LEU A 307 12.16 12.22 -12.65
C LEU A 307 12.04 13.30 -11.57
N LEU A 308 13.17 13.81 -11.05
CA LEU A 308 13.15 14.93 -10.11
C LEU A 308 12.59 16.21 -10.75
N ARG A 309 12.94 16.51 -12.01
CA ARG A 309 12.34 17.64 -12.74
C ARG A 309 10.84 17.46 -12.92
N GLU A 310 10.37 16.25 -13.20
CA GLU A 310 8.95 15.95 -13.30
C GLU A 310 8.23 16.20 -11.96
N GLU A 311 8.81 15.78 -10.84
CA GLU A 311 8.29 16.04 -9.49
C GLU A 311 8.26 17.54 -9.18
N ASP A 312 9.34 18.27 -9.51
CA ASP A 312 9.43 19.70 -9.28
C ASP A 312 8.39 20.48 -10.11
N ASN A 313 8.22 20.12 -11.39
CA ASN A 313 7.23 20.73 -12.27
C ASN A 313 5.78 20.47 -11.80
N PHE A 314 5.52 19.29 -11.24
CA PHE A 314 4.23 18.96 -10.64
C PHE A 314 3.99 19.68 -9.31
N GLY A 315 5.06 20.08 -8.64
CA GLY A 315 4.99 20.78 -7.36
C GLY A 315 4.95 19.83 -6.15
N ILE A 316 5.66 18.70 -6.20
CA ILE A 316 5.69 17.70 -5.11
C ILE A 316 6.19 18.29 -3.77
N LYS A 317 6.95 19.40 -3.82
CA LYS A 317 7.45 20.12 -2.64
C LYS A 317 6.51 21.22 -2.14
N LYS A 318 5.37 21.46 -2.83
CA LYS A 318 4.41 22.50 -2.49
C LYS A 318 3.20 21.91 -1.80
N PHE A 319 2.90 22.36 -0.58
CA PHE A 319 1.74 21.85 0.16
C PHE A 319 0.40 22.10 -0.57
N SER A 320 0.30 23.18 -1.34
CA SER A 320 -0.90 23.47 -2.16
C SER A 320 -1.25 22.36 -3.17
N THR A 321 -0.25 21.58 -3.64
CA THR A 321 -0.49 20.42 -4.50
C THR A 321 -1.29 19.35 -3.76
N TYR A 322 -0.99 19.14 -2.50
CA TYR A 322 -1.67 18.15 -1.65
C TYR A 322 -3.07 18.62 -1.23
N GLN A 323 -3.25 19.94 -1.03
CA GLN A 323 -4.58 20.49 -0.78
C GLN A 323 -5.50 20.28 -1.98
N LYS A 324 -5.04 20.61 -3.19
CA LYS A 324 -5.79 20.35 -4.43
C LYS A 324 -6.15 18.88 -4.63
N PHE A 325 -5.25 17.98 -4.25
CA PHE A 325 -5.54 16.54 -4.26
C PHE A 325 -6.67 16.21 -3.29
N ALA A 326 -6.60 16.67 -2.05
CA ALA A 326 -7.63 16.41 -1.05
C ALA A 326 -9.00 16.94 -1.48
N ASP A 327 -9.06 18.17 -2.00
CA ASP A 327 -10.28 18.80 -2.50
C ASP A 327 -10.95 17.93 -3.57
N LYS A 328 -10.16 17.47 -4.55
CA LYS A 328 -10.66 16.58 -5.61
C LYS A 328 -11.14 15.23 -5.08
N ILE A 329 -10.48 14.66 -4.07
CA ILE A 329 -10.92 13.40 -3.48
C ILE A 329 -12.25 13.54 -2.74
N TYR A 330 -12.50 14.66 -2.07
CA TYR A 330 -13.80 14.93 -1.46
C TYR A 330 -14.90 15.17 -2.51
N GLU A 331 -14.59 15.80 -3.63
CA GLU A 331 -15.49 15.92 -4.78
C GLU A 331 -15.84 14.54 -5.36
N ILE A 332 -14.84 13.70 -5.62
CA ILE A 332 -15.00 12.31 -6.06
C ILE A 332 -15.94 11.55 -5.12
N ARG A 333 -15.75 11.68 -3.80
CA ARG A 333 -16.64 11.05 -2.83
C ARG A 333 -18.09 11.42 -3.05
N LYS A 334 -18.37 12.72 -3.22
CA LYS A 334 -19.73 13.22 -3.46
C LYS A 334 -20.32 12.62 -4.74
N ASN A 335 -19.55 12.62 -5.83
CA ASN A 335 -19.99 12.11 -7.12
C ASN A 335 -20.30 10.62 -7.06
N VAL A 336 -19.37 9.82 -6.51
CA VAL A 336 -19.55 8.37 -6.39
C VAL A 336 -20.77 8.01 -5.55
N VAL A 337 -21.00 8.71 -4.43
CA VAL A 337 -22.18 8.46 -3.58
C VAL A 337 -23.47 8.76 -4.34
N ASN A 338 -23.54 9.87 -5.07
CA ASN A 338 -24.70 10.24 -5.86
C ASN A 338 -24.94 9.24 -7.00
N ASN A 339 -23.89 8.89 -7.75
CA ASN A 339 -23.98 7.97 -8.88
C ASN A 339 -24.35 6.56 -8.43
N LEU A 340 -23.81 6.05 -7.31
CA LEU A 340 -24.20 4.76 -6.74
C LEU A 340 -25.67 4.74 -6.29
N ASN A 341 -26.16 5.85 -5.69
CA ASN A 341 -27.55 5.94 -5.31
C ASN A 341 -28.50 5.95 -6.52
N ASN A 342 -28.13 6.64 -7.60
CA ASN A 342 -28.89 6.64 -8.85
C ASN A 342 -28.89 5.24 -9.51
N LEU A 343 -27.73 4.61 -9.62
CA LEU A 343 -27.62 3.24 -10.12
C LEU A 343 -28.47 2.23 -9.31
N LYS A 344 -28.52 2.40 -7.99
CA LYS A 344 -29.35 1.54 -7.13
C LYS A 344 -30.85 1.74 -7.34
N LYS A 345 -31.28 2.98 -7.64
CA LYS A 345 -32.66 3.29 -7.98
C LYS A 345 -33.08 2.69 -9.32
N GLU A 346 -32.20 2.76 -10.31
CA GLU A 346 -32.43 2.22 -11.67
C GLU A 346 -32.32 0.69 -11.72
N ASN A 347 -31.38 0.15 -10.98
CA ASN A 347 -31.09 -1.28 -10.94
C ASN A 347 -31.26 -1.81 -9.52
N ASN A 348 -32.35 -2.46 -9.22
CA ASN A 348 -32.63 -2.99 -7.88
C ASN A 348 -31.50 -3.82 -7.26
N LYS A 349 -30.55 -4.30 -8.06
CA LYS A 349 -29.43 -5.13 -7.61
C LYS A 349 -28.11 -4.74 -8.26
N ILE A 350 -27.13 -4.34 -7.43
CA ILE A 350 -25.75 -4.09 -7.84
C ILE A 350 -24.83 -5.13 -7.20
N ILE A 351 -24.04 -5.80 -8.01
CA ILE A 351 -23.05 -6.77 -7.56
C ILE A 351 -21.66 -6.18 -7.75
N GLY A 352 -20.85 -6.20 -6.69
CA GLY A 352 -19.44 -5.82 -6.78
C GLY A 352 -18.57 -6.94 -7.34
N TYR A 353 -17.46 -6.61 -7.98
CA TYR A 353 -16.42 -7.56 -8.39
C TYR A 353 -15.05 -7.16 -7.86
N GLY A 354 -14.44 -8.08 -7.10
CA GLY A 354 -13.13 -7.90 -6.46
C GLY A 354 -13.21 -7.21 -5.10
N SER A 355 -12.52 -7.75 -4.12
CA SER A 355 -12.41 -7.19 -2.76
C SER A 355 -10.94 -6.97 -2.34
N PRO A 356 -10.13 -6.20 -3.13
CA PRO A 356 -8.80 -5.84 -2.70
C PRO A 356 -8.85 -4.86 -1.50
N ALA A 357 -7.72 -4.67 -0.80
CA ALA A 357 -7.60 -3.69 0.28
C ALA A 357 -8.10 -2.29 -0.11
N LYS A 358 -7.78 -1.86 -1.34
CA LYS A 358 -8.24 -0.60 -1.92
C LYS A 358 -9.77 -0.46 -1.93
N ALA A 359 -10.48 -1.54 -2.30
CA ALA A 359 -11.95 -1.54 -2.30
C ALA A 359 -12.51 -1.35 -0.88
N THR A 360 -11.90 -1.97 0.14
CA THR A 360 -12.31 -1.75 1.54
C THR A 360 -12.21 -0.28 1.91
N THR A 361 -11.09 0.37 1.61
CA THR A 361 -10.90 1.81 1.88
C THR A 361 -11.94 2.65 1.13
N ALA A 362 -12.08 2.44 -0.18
CA ALA A 362 -12.99 3.21 -1.02
C ALA A 362 -14.45 3.08 -0.54
N LEU A 363 -14.93 1.86 -0.32
CA LEU A 363 -16.32 1.58 0.12
C LEU A 363 -16.63 2.21 1.47
N ASN A 364 -15.70 2.13 2.44
CA ASN A 364 -15.86 2.77 3.74
C ASN A 364 -15.80 4.29 3.64
N PHE A 365 -14.89 4.86 2.84
CA PHE A 365 -14.80 6.29 2.63
C PHE A 365 -16.03 6.87 1.93
N PHE A 366 -16.59 6.17 0.97
CA PHE A 366 -17.85 6.54 0.32
C PHE A 366 -19.08 6.32 1.22
N GLY A 367 -18.96 5.54 2.29
CA GLY A 367 -20.08 5.22 3.18
C GLY A 367 -21.11 4.30 2.52
N VAL A 368 -20.64 3.36 1.69
CA VAL A 368 -21.51 2.39 1.01
C VAL A 368 -22.10 1.43 2.03
N THR A 369 -23.43 1.40 2.17
CA THR A 369 -24.13 0.55 3.15
C THR A 369 -25.01 -0.51 2.51
N ASN A 370 -25.90 -0.11 1.60
CA ASN A 370 -26.90 -0.96 0.98
C ASN A 370 -26.96 -0.87 -0.55
N GLN A 371 -26.09 -0.07 -1.16
CA GLN A 371 -26.04 0.10 -2.60
C GLN A 371 -25.53 -1.16 -3.30
N ILE A 372 -24.58 -1.88 -2.67
CA ILE A 372 -23.98 -3.11 -3.19
C ILE A 372 -24.52 -4.30 -2.38
N ASP A 373 -25.15 -5.25 -3.06
CA ASP A 373 -25.80 -6.40 -2.40
C ASP A 373 -24.77 -7.43 -1.91
N PHE A 374 -23.78 -7.75 -2.74
CA PHE A 374 -22.63 -8.59 -2.39
C PHE A 374 -21.48 -8.37 -3.38
N ILE A 375 -20.31 -8.89 -3.03
CA ILE A 375 -19.12 -8.84 -3.87
C ILE A 375 -18.74 -10.26 -4.29
N ILE A 376 -18.40 -10.46 -5.56
CA ILE A 376 -17.78 -11.69 -6.05
C ILE A 376 -16.26 -11.53 -6.10
N GLU A 377 -15.55 -12.60 -5.75
CA GLU A 377 -14.11 -12.60 -5.59
C GLU A 377 -13.52 -13.93 -6.10
N ASP A 378 -12.38 -13.86 -6.78
CA ASP A 378 -11.72 -15.06 -7.31
C ASP A 378 -10.87 -15.77 -6.24
N ASN A 379 -10.39 -15.04 -5.23
CA ASN A 379 -9.61 -15.63 -4.13
C ASN A 379 -10.52 -16.38 -3.15
N ILE A 380 -10.43 -17.71 -3.17
CA ILE A 380 -11.22 -18.61 -2.32
C ILE A 380 -11.07 -18.33 -0.81
N LEU A 381 -9.91 -17.80 -0.37
CA LEU A 381 -9.67 -17.47 1.04
C LEU A 381 -10.53 -16.32 1.57
N LYS A 382 -11.16 -15.56 0.66
CA LYS A 382 -12.04 -14.44 1.00
C LYS A 382 -13.53 -14.82 0.93
N HIS A 383 -13.86 -15.99 0.40
CA HIS A 383 -15.26 -16.42 0.28
C HIS A 383 -15.92 -16.58 1.64
N ASN A 384 -17.23 -16.30 1.69
CA ASN A 384 -18.08 -16.36 2.87
C ASN A 384 -17.63 -15.46 4.03
N LYS A 385 -16.84 -14.44 3.72
CA LYS A 385 -16.44 -13.37 4.61
C LYS A 385 -17.18 -12.08 4.29
N PHE A 386 -16.96 -11.05 5.13
CA PHE A 386 -17.56 -9.73 4.95
C PHE A 386 -16.46 -8.67 4.90
N VAL A 387 -16.66 -7.65 4.05
CA VAL A 387 -15.80 -6.48 4.02
C VAL A 387 -15.91 -5.75 5.37
N PRO A 388 -14.80 -5.49 6.07
CA PRO A 388 -14.86 -4.82 7.35
C PRO A 388 -15.40 -3.39 7.21
N GLY A 389 -16.09 -2.92 8.23
CA GLY A 389 -16.79 -1.62 8.22
C GLY A 389 -18.14 -1.69 7.52
N VAL A 390 -18.18 -1.71 6.19
CA VAL A 390 -19.41 -1.73 5.38
C VAL A 390 -20.17 -3.07 5.44
N LYS A 391 -19.55 -4.14 5.88
CA LYS A 391 -20.17 -5.47 6.11
C LYS A 391 -20.86 -6.09 4.88
N ILE A 392 -20.37 -5.77 3.69
CA ILE A 392 -20.85 -6.36 2.44
C ILE A 392 -20.31 -7.79 2.34
N PRO A 393 -21.17 -8.82 2.07
CA PRO A 393 -20.74 -10.21 1.97
C PRO A 393 -19.94 -10.47 0.69
N ILE A 394 -18.97 -11.39 0.79
CA ILE A 394 -18.08 -11.79 -0.31
C ILE A 394 -18.37 -13.24 -0.67
N PHE A 395 -18.61 -13.51 -1.94
CA PHE A 395 -18.91 -14.84 -2.45
C PHE A 395 -18.06 -15.22 -3.66
N SER A 396 -18.07 -16.52 -3.98
CA SER A 396 -17.57 -16.99 -5.27
C SER A 396 -18.54 -16.59 -6.39
N LYS A 397 -18.04 -16.50 -7.62
CA LYS A 397 -18.86 -16.22 -8.82
C LYS A 397 -19.99 -17.23 -9.05
N ASN A 398 -19.90 -18.43 -8.50
CA ASN A 398 -20.96 -19.45 -8.54
C ASN A 398 -22.25 -19.03 -7.81
N LYS A 399 -22.21 -17.94 -7.04
CA LYS A 399 -23.39 -17.31 -6.42
C LYS A 399 -24.34 -16.72 -7.47
N ILE A 400 -23.81 -16.32 -8.62
CA ILE A 400 -24.58 -15.80 -9.74
C ILE A 400 -25.10 -16.99 -10.56
N LYS A 401 -26.42 -17.25 -10.51
CA LYS A 401 -27.06 -18.37 -11.22
C LYS A 401 -27.56 -17.99 -12.61
N LYS A 402 -27.84 -16.70 -12.85
CA LYS A 402 -28.29 -16.13 -14.13
C LYS A 402 -27.57 -14.82 -14.35
N LYS A 403 -27.37 -14.42 -15.61
CA LYS A 403 -26.81 -13.12 -15.95
C LYS A 403 -27.49 -12.01 -15.12
N VAL A 404 -26.67 -11.12 -14.58
CA VAL A 404 -27.14 -9.96 -13.82
C VAL A 404 -27.07 -8.72 -14.70
N ASN A 405 -27.92 -7.74 -14.39
CA ASN A 405 -27.99 -6.52 -15.19
C ASN A 405 -26.67 -5.74 -15.14
N GLN A 406 -25.98 -5.75 -13.99
CA GLN A 406 -24.82 -4.89 -13.79
C GLN A 406 -23.83 -5.45 -12.79
N ILE A 407 -22.54 -5.31 -13.12
CA ILE A 407 -21.42 -5.61 -12.23
C ILE A 407 -20.56 -4.35 -12.07
N LEU A 408 -20.39 -3.90 -10.82
CA LEU A 408 -19.49 -2.81 -10.45
C LEU A 408 -18.11 -3.38 -10.11
N VAL A 409 -17.12 -3.12 -10.95
CA VAL A 409 -15.75 -3.60 -10.73
C VAL A 409 -15.04 -2.68 -9.75
N LEU A 410 -14.75 -3.22 -8.55
CA LEU A 410 -14.05 -2.52 -7.47
C LEU A 410 -12.52 -2.64 -7.59
N ALA A 411 -12.06 -3.73 -8.22
CA ALA A 411 -10.65 -3.93 -8.57
C ALA A 411 -10.33 -3.20 -9.89
N TRP A 412 -10.50 -1.90 -9.91
CA TRP A 412 -10.50 -1.02 -11.08
C TRP A 412 -9.28 -1.19 -12.01
N ASN A 413 -8.12 -1.46 -11.45
CA ASN A 413 -6.87 -1.65 -12.20
C ASN A 413 -6.80 -2.97 -13.00
N PHE A 414 -7.78 -3.86 -12.83
CA PHE A 414 -7.95 -5.11 -13.58
C PHE A 414 -9.27 -5.12 -14.37
N PHE A 415 -9.86 -3.94 -14.60
CA PHE A 415 -11.20 -3.81 -15.19
C PHE A 415 -11.33 -4.58 -16.51
N ASP A 416 -10.43 -4.34 -17.47
CA ASP A 416 -10.50 -4.96 -18.80
C ASP A 416 -10.34 -6.48 -18.75
N GLU A 417 -9.43 -6.97 -17.90
CA GLU A 417 -9.23 -8.41 -17.70
C GLU A 417 -10.48 -9.05 -17.06
N ILE A 418 -11.03 -8.42 -16.02
CA ILE A 418 -12.23 -8.89 -15.33
C ILE A 418 -13.41 -8.94 -16.29
N LYS A 419 -13.66 -7.86 -17.04
CA LYS A 419 -14.74 -7.77 -18.03
C LYS A 419 -14.60 -8.85 -19.10
N LYS A 420 -13.41 -9.01 -19.67
CA LYS A 420 -13.13 -10.03 -20.71
C LYS A 420 -13.39 -11.45 -20.21
N ASN A 421 -12.90 -11.78 -19.00
CA ASN A 421 -12.94 -13.14 -18.47
C ASN A 421 -14.29 -13.53 -17.87
N ASN A 422 -15.23 -12.60 -17.70
CA ASN A 422 -16.50 -12.81 -17.01
C ASN A 422 -17.72 -12.29 -17.79
N SER A 423 -17.61 -12.17 -19.11
CA SER A 423 -18.70 -11.70 -19.99
C SER A 423 -20.00 -12.54 -19.90
N ASN A 424 -19.88 -13.78 -19.41
CA ASN A 424 -21.02 -14.66 -19.13
C ASN A 424 -21.83 -14.25 -17.89
N LEU A 425 -21.28 -13.42 -16.99
CA LEU A 425 -21.95 -12.99 -15.76
C LEU A 425 -22.83 -11.75 -15.95
N SER A 426 -22.44 -10.85 -16.83
CA SER A 426 -23.18 -9.62 -17.18
C SER A 426 -22.75 -9.11 -18.56
N GLU A 427 -23.60 -8.32 -19.17
CA GLU A 427 -23.27 -7.54 -20.37
C GLU A 427 -22.76 -6.15 -20.00
N ASN A 428 -23.14 -5.68 -18.81
CA ASN A 428 -22.80 -4.34 -18.34
C ASN A 428 -21.85 -4.39 -17.15
N PHE A 429 -20.57 -4.08 -17.41
CA PHE A 429 -19.54 -3.88 -16.40
C PHE A 429 -19.23 -2.39 -16.29
N ILE A 430 -19.31 -1.84 -15.07
CA ILE A 430 -18.94 -0.46 -14.75
C ILE A 430 -17.66 -0.49 -13.94
N ASN A 431 -16.70 0.33 -14.33
CA ASN A 431 -15.54 0.59 -13.50
C ASN A 431 -15.93 1.58 -12.39
N ILE A 432 -15.59 1.30 -11.12
CA ILE A 432 -15.87 2.23 -10.02
C ILE A 432 -15.29 3.63 -10.29
N LYS A 433 -14.19 3.72 -11.04
CA LYS A 433 -13.57 4.98 -11.48
C LYS A 433 -14.47 5.80 -12.41
N ASP A 434 -15.40 5.18 -13.13
CA ASP A 434 -16.33 5.91 -14.00
C ASP A 434 -17.38 6.68 -13.20
N LEU A 435 -17.60 6.30 -11.93
CA LEU A 435 -18.52 6.99 -11.01
C LEU A 435 -17.90 8.25 -10.36
N GLU A 436 -16.62 8.50 -10.57
CA GLU A 436 -15.88 9.63 -9.97
C GLU A 436 -16.15 10.97 -10.70
N LYS A 437 -16.75 10.93 -11.88
CA LYS A 437 -17.04 12.08 -12.75
C LYS A 437 -18.35 12.76 -12.42
#